data_94f545e96d395dd88fba8fb3bd826872
#
_entry.id   94f545e96d395dd88fba8fb3bd826872
#
_cell.length_a   1.000
_cell.length_b   1.000
_cell.length_c   1.000
_cell.angle_alpha   90.00
_cell.angle_beta   90.00
_cell.angle_gamma   90.00
#
_symmetry.space_group_name_H-M   'P 1'
#
loop_
_entity.id
_entity.type
_entity.pdbx_description
1 polymer ?
#
loop_
_entity_poly.entity_id
_entity_poly.type
_entity_poly.pdbx_seq_one_letter_code
_entity_poly.pdbx_strand_id
1 'polypeptide(L)'
;MIGGDGTFRAAVDIQREIEKRALKIAIVTIPKTIDNDIYLVSKTFGFETAVEMACDAIRCAHTEAVGAPNCIGLVKVMGRHSGFIAAAATHALREVNFCLIPESDFDLEGENGLLKAVERRLRQRSHAVILVAEGAGQKYVTGDKISRDASGNIKLGDIGLFLRDTFKEYFKKIGMEMVIRYIDPSYLVRSVPANVYDRLYCANLGQNAVHAAMAGKTGLMVSRWNDRYVHVPIKEAIKRRKQVNTSSRFWLSVLEATGQSSLKNT
;
A
#
# COMPACT_ATOMS: atom_id res chain seq x y z
N MET A 1 7.15 21.80 6.10
CA MET A 1 7.84 20.48 6.09
C MET A 1 7.07 19.54 5.18
N ILE A 2 7.76 18.66 4.40
CA ILE A 2 7.13 17.79 3.42
C ILE A 2 7.56 16.34 3.73
N GLY A 3 6.60 15.43 3.94
CA GLY A 3 6.92 14.03 4.24
C GLY A 3 5.73 13.20 4.74
N GLY A 4 6.05 12.03 5.28
CA GLY A 4 5.09 11.10 5.87
C GLY A 4 4.96 11.24 7.40
N ASP A 5 4.46 10.20 8.06
CA ASP A 5 4.17 10.16 9.50
C ASP A 5 5.36 10.59 10.37
N GLY A 6 6.57 10.09 10.11
CA GLY A 6 7.77 10.47 10.86
C GLY A 6 8.10 11.95 10.75
N THR A 7 7.94 12.56 9.58
CA THR A 7 8.12 14.00 9.36
C THR A 7 7.09 14.81 10.14
N PHE A 8 5.86 14.32 10.23
CA PHE A 8 4.79 15.01 10.96
C PHE A 8 5.00 14.97 12.47
N ARG A 9 5.50 13.84 13.01
CA ARG A 9 5.92 13.76 14.42
C ARG A 9 7.03 14.75 14.73
N ALA A 10 8.07 14.80 13.90
CA ALA A 10 9.14 15.78 14.03
C ALA A 10 8.62 17.23 13.94
N ALA A 11 7.63 17.49 13.08
CA ALA A 11 7.02 18.81 12.97
C ALA A 11 6.30 19.24 14.26
N VAL A 12 5.63 18.31 14.95
CA VAL A 12 5.01 18.56 16.25
C VAL A 12 6.06 18.90 17.32
N ASP A 13 7.18 18.18 17.34
CA ASP A 13 8.25 18.41 18.31
C ASP A 13 8.94 19.75 18.05
N ILE A 14 9.21 20.09 16.80
CA ILE A 14 9.75 21.39 16.42
C ILE A 14 8.77 22.52 16.78
N GLN A 15 7.47 22.33 16.55
CA GLN A 15 6.45 23.32 16.93
C GLN A 15 6.46 23.59 18.44
N ARG A 16 6.56 22.56 19.27
CA ARG A 16 6.65 22.71 20.73
C ARG A 16 7.87 23.53 21.14
N GLU A 17 9.01 23.31 20.48
CA GLU A 17 10.22 24.06 20.77
C GLU A 17 10.14 25.53 20.33
N ILE A 18 9.48 25.81 19.20
CA ILE A 18 9.18 27.17 18.72
C ILE A 18 8.28 27.89 19.72
N GLU A 19 7.22 27.25 20.19
CA GLU A 19 6.29 27.79 21.19
C GLU A 19 7.02 28.11 22.51
N LYS A 20 7.86 27.17 23.00
CA LYS A 20 8.66 27.32 24.22
C LYS A 20 9.62 28.50 24.16
N ARG A 21 10.20 28.76 22.98
CA ARG A 21 11.13 29.89 22.76
C ARG A 21 10.44 31.17 22.32
N ALA A 22 9.12 31.22 22.27
CA ALA A 22 8.32 32.35 21.77
C ALA A 22 8.77 32.86 20.38
N LEU A 23 9.22 31.97 19.50
CA LEU A 23 9.67 32.33 18.17
C LEU A 23 8.49 32.57 17.21
N LYS A 24 8.62 33.54 16.33
CA LYS A 24 7.61 33.87 15.29
C LYS A 24 7.86 33.02 14.01
N ILE A 25 7.75 31.71 14.11
CA ILE A 25 7.98 30.79 13.00
C ILE A 25 6.71 29.93 12.79
N ALA A 26 6.18 29.93 11.57
CA ALA A 26 5.06 29.09 11.19
C ALA A 26 5.53 27.70 10.76
N ILE A 27 4.84 26.65 11.20
CA ILE A 27 5.03 25.29 10.74
C ILE A 27 3.79 24.84 9.97
N VAL A 28 4.01 24.52 8.69
CA VAL A 28 3.01 23.95 7.80
C VAL A 28 3.58 22.67 7.18
N THR A 29 2.80 21.60 7.14
CA THR A 29 3.20 20.32 6.57
C THR A 29 2.40 19.96 5.33
N ILE A 30 3.05 19.20 4.43
CA ILE A 30 2.46 18.64 3.21
C ILE A 30 2.60 17.11 3.26
N PRO A 31 1.50 16.34 3.07
CA PRO A 31 1.51 14.89 3.20
C PRO A 31 2.10 14.21 1.96
N LYS A 32 3.41 13.93 1.98
CA LYS A 32 4.15 13.23 0.92
C LYS A 32 4.48 11.81 1.36
N THR A 33 3.70 10.87 0.90
CA THR A 33 3.94 9.41 1.02
C THR A 33 3.18 8.69 -0.07
N ILE A 34 3.73 7.59 -0.57
CA ILE A 34 3.04 6.74 -1.56
C ILE A 34 2.02 5.80 -0.90
N ASP A 35 2.14 5.54 0.41
CA ASP A 35 1.31 4.56 1.12
C ASP A 35 -0.13 5.03 1.37
N ASN A 36 -0.41 6.32 1.18
CA ASN A 36 -1.71 6.93 1.43
C ASN A 36 -2.25 6.68 2.86
N ASP A 37 -1.35 6.56 3.83
CA ASP A 37 -1.62 6.14 5.20
C ASP A 37 -1.73 7.29 6.23
N ILE A 38 -1.73 8.56 5.77
CA ILE A 38 -1.91 9.73 6.65
C ILE A 38 -3.38 9.91 6.97
N TYR A 39 -3.70 10.02 8.26
CA TYR A 39 -5.06 10.23 8.73
C TYR A 39 -5.58 11.63 8.36
N LEU A 40 -6.87 11.75 8.09
CA LEU A 40 -7.55 12.99 7.66
C LEU A 40 -7.02 13.55 6.31
N VAL A 41 -6.52 12.68 5.45
CA VAL A 41 -6.12 12.99 4.08
C VAL A 41 -6.87 12.08 3.11
N SER A 42 -7.52 12.62 2.10
CA SER A 42 -8.17 11.81 1.06
C SER A 42 -7.12 11.04 0.26
N LYS A 43 -6.12 11.74 -0.26
CA LYS A 43 -4.98 11.18 -0.98
C LYS A 43 -3.70 11.91 -0.59
N THR A 44 -2.61 11.16 -0.43
CA THR A 44 -1.28 11.71 -0.22
C THR A 44 -0.58 11.93 -1.55
N PHE A 45 0.33 12.89 -1.60
CA PHE A 45 1.16 13.13 -2.78
C PHE A 45 2.10 11.95 -3.06
N GLY A 46 2.12 11.50 -4.30
CA GLY A 46 2.90 10.35 -4.79
C GLY A 46 2.13 9.03 -4.84
N PHE A 47 0.95 8.96 -4.25
CA PHE A 47 0.13 7.75 -4.25
C PHE A 47 -0.37 7.36 -5.66
N GLU A 48 -0.89 8.32 -6.43
CA GLU A 48 -1.42 8.03 -7.77
C GLU A 48 -0.31 7.57 -8.73
N THR A 49 0.86 8.19 -8.63
CA THR A 49 2.04 7.75 -9.39
C THR A 49 2.45 6.32 -9.03
N ALA A 50 2.44 6.00 -7.73
CA ALA A 50 2.78 4.65 -7.26
C ALA A 50 1.77 3.60 -7.73
N VAL A 51 0.48 3.91 -7.74
CA VAL A 51 -0.57 3.02 -8.26
C VAL A 51 -0.38 2.78 -9.75
N GLU A 52 -0.09 3.81 -10.55
CA GLU A 52 0.18 3.70 -11.99
C GLU A 52 1.35 2.75 -12.27
N MET A 53 2.47 2.92 -11.56
CA MET A 53 3.64 2.04 -11.69
C MET A 53 3.37 0.61 -11.23
N ALA A 54 2.54 0.43 -10.19
CA ALA A 54 2.09 -0.90 -9.78
C ALA A 54 1.23 -1.56 -10.87
N CYS A 55 0.38 -0.79 -11.56
CA CYS A 55 -0.40 -1.27 -12.69
C CYS A 55 0.48 -1.80 -13.82
N ASP A 56 1.59 -1.14 -14.15
CA ASP A 56 2.52 -1.61 -15.17
C ASP A 56 3.17 -2.95 -14.79
N ALA A 57 3.58 -3.11 -13.54
CA ALA A 57 4.10 -4.38 -13.04
C ALA A 57 3.05 -5.51 -13.08
N ILE A 58 1.79 -5.20 -12.79
CA ILE A 58 0.68 -6.16 -12.86
C ILE A 58 0.43 -6.59 -14.31
N ARG A 59 0.42 -5.67 -15.28
CA ARG A 59 0.28 -6.00 -16.71
C ARG A 59 1.38 -6.93 -17.18
N CYS A 60 2.63 -6.66 -16.80
CA CYS A 60 3.76 -7.56 -17.11
C CYS A 60 3.55 -8.94 -16.51
N ALA A 61 3.14 -9.02 -15.23
CA ALA A 61 2.88 -10.29 -14.56
C ALA A 61 1.71 -11.06 -15.18
N HIS A 62 0.66 -10.37 -15.60
CA HIS A 62 -0.50 -10.96 -16.26
C HIS A 62 -0.12 -11.52 -17.65
N THR A 63 0.61 -10.77 -18.45
CA THR A 63 1.09 -11.21 -19.78
C THR A 63 1.94 -12.47 -19.66
N GLU A 64 2.88 -12.51 -18.72
CA GLU A 64 3.70 -13.69 -18.45
C GLU A 64 2.86 -14.87 -17.93
N ALA A 65 1.86 -14.60 -17.07
CA ALA A 65 1.00 -15.64 -16.51
C ALA A 65 0.10 -16.30 -17.56
N VAL A 66 -0.42 -15.53 -18.51
CA VAL A 66 -1.24 -16.06 -19.61
C VAL A 66 -0.38 -16.80 -20.65
N GLY A 67 0.89 -16.44 -20.80
CA GLY A 67 1.81 -17.02 -21.77
C GLY A 67 2.30 -18.43 -21.45
N ALA A 68 2.05 -18.97 -20.24
CA ALA A 68 2.51 -20.29 -19.83
C ALA A 68 1.41 -21.08 -19.09
N PRO A 69 1.33 -22.41 -19.29
CA PRO A 69 0.36 -23.24 -18.56
C PRO A 69 0.58 -23.21 -17.05
N ASN A 70 -0.51 -23.11 -16.29
CA ASN A 70 -0.51 -23.09 -14.83
C ASN A 70 0.48 -22.06 -14.24
N CYS A 71 0.55 -20.89 -14.86
CA CYS A 71 1.47 -19.87 -14.42
C CYS A 71 0.85 -18.93 -13.39
N ILE A 72 1.62 -18.62 -12.36
CA ILE A 72 1.29 -17.63 -11.32
C ILE A 72 2.16 -16.39 -11.52
N GLY A 73 1.54 -15.26 -11.83
CA GLY A 73 2.16 -13.95 -11.73
C GLY A 73 2.04 -13.46 -10.28
N LEU A 74 3.14 -13.37 -9.56
CA LEU A 74 3.18 -12.88 -8.18
C LEU A 74 3.86 -11.53 -8.13
N VAL A 75 3.11 -10.48 -7.79
CA VAL A 75 3.64 -9.11 -7.69
C VAL A 75 3.60 -8.66 -6.22
N LYS A 76 4.75 -8.26 -5.68
CA LYS A 76 4.83 -7.65 -4.34
C LYS A 76 4.98 -6.15 -4.49
N VAL A 77 4.09 -5.38 -3.86
CA VAL A 77 4.14 -3.92 -3.84
C VAL A 77 4.37 -3.39 -2.44
N MET A 78 4.76 -2.13 -2.34
CA MET A 78 4.88 -1.43 -1.07
C MET A 78 3.52 -1.30 -0.38
N GLY A 79 3.54 -1.06 0.91
CA GLY A 79 2.34 -1.01 1.75
C GLY A 79 2.57 -1.72 3.07
N ARG A 80 3.41 -1.11 3.93
CA ARG A 80 3.84 -1.71 5.21
C ARG A 80 2.70 -1.85 6.21
N HIS A 81 1.90 -0.81 6.33
CA HIS A 81 0.82 -0.70 7.33
C HIS A 81 -0.54 -0.52 6.68
N SER A 82 -0.59 -0.37 5.37
CA SER A 82 -1.81 -0.16 4.62
C SER A 82 -1.71 -0.73 3.22
N GLY A 83 -2.79 -1.33 2.74
CA GLY A 83 -2.88 -1.97 1.44
C GLY A 83 -3.42 -1.07 0.32
N PHE A 84 -3.38 0.26 0.46
CA PHE A 84 -4.01 1.16 -0.51
C PHE A 84 -3.46 1.02 -1.93
N ILE A 85 -2.14 0.86 -2.11
CA ILE A 85 -1.53 0.70 -3.44
C ILE A 85 -2.05 -0.60 -4.09
N ALA A 86 -1.98 -1.72 -3.35
CA ALA A 86 -2.45 -3.01 -3.85
C ALA A 86 -3.96 -2.97 -4.19
N ALA A 87 -4.77 -2.45 -3.29
CA ALA A 87 -6.22 -2.35 -3.48
C ALA A 87 -6.59 -1.44 -4.67
N ALA A 88 -5.95 -0.26 -4.79
CA ALA A 88 -6.23 0.67 -5.87
C ALA A 88 -5.79 0.13 -7.23
N ALA A 89 -4.59 -0.46 -7.34
CA ALA A 89 -4.10 -1.06 -8.57
C ALA A 89 -4.96 -2.26 -9.02
N THR A 90 -5.40 -3.11 -8.08
CA THR A 90 -6.32 -4.21 -8.35
C THR A 90 -7.65 -3.71 -8.91
N HIS A 91 -8.23 -2.68 -8.28
CA HIS A 91 -9.50 -2.12 -8.74
C HIS A 91 -9.39 -1.45 -10.11
N ALA A 92 -8.26 -0.79 -10.39
CA ALA A 92 -8.01 -0.10 -11.64
C ALA A 92 -7.88 -1.05 -12.84
N LEU A 93 -7.16 -2.18 -12.68
CA LEU A 93 -6.85 -3.08 -13.79
C LEU A 93 -7.80 -4.27 -13.94
N ARG A 94 -8.33 -4.80 -12.83
CA ARG A 94 -9.17 -6.02 -12.83
C ARG A 94 -8.50 -7.29 -13.40
N GLU A 95 -7.18 -7.29 -13.49
CA GLU A 95 -6.37 -8.44 -13.95
C GLU A 95 -5.89 -9.30 -12.78
N VAL A 96 -5.92 -8.75 -11.56
CA VAL A 96 -5.55 -9.43 -10.33
C VAL A 96 -6.65 -10.39 -9.90
N ASN A 97 -6.26 -11.60 -9.51
CA ASN A 97 -7.19 -12.64 -9.03
C ASN A 97 -7.19 -12.75 -7.50
N PHE A 98 -6.07 -12.38 -6.86
CA PHE A 98 -5.96 -12.36 -5.40
C PHE A 98 -5.21 -11.10 -4.98
N CYS A 99 -5.87 -10.25 -4.19
CA CYS A 99 -5.31 -9.04 -3.61
C CYS A 99 -5.14 -9.25 -2.10
N LEU A 100 -3.89 -9.29 -1.64
CA LEU A 100 -3.55 -9.54 -0.24
C LEU A 100 -3.02 -8.26 0.39
N ILE A 101 -3.71 -7.77 1.42
CA ILE A 101 -3.41 -6.53 2.12
C ILE A 101 -3.26 -6.75 3.63
N PRO A 102 -2.53 -5.89 4.36
CA PRO A 102 -2.34 -6.05 5.80
C PRO A 102 -3.65 -6.05 6.60
N GLU A 103 -4.66 -5.34 6.12
CA GLU A 103 -5.94 -5.16 6.81
C GLU A 103 -6.92 -6.33 6.60
N SER A 104 -6.64 -7.21 5.64
CA SER A 104 -7.44 -8.41 5.37
C SER A 104 -6.60 -9.65 5.60
N ASP A 105 -6.76 -10.24 6.78
CA ASP A 105 -6.06 -11.46 7.13
C ASP A 105 -6.56 -12.65 6.29
N PHE A 106 -5.66 -13.60 6.02
CA PHE A 106 -5.97 -14.81 5.24
C PHE A 106 -5.30 -16.03 5.84
N ASP A 107 -5.83 -17.22 5.52
CA ASP A 107 -5.23 -18.51 5.85
C ASP A 107 -4.47 -19.04 4.63
N LEU A 108 -3.30 -19.63 4.85
CA LEU A 108 -2.53 -20.27 3.78
C LEU A 108 -3.14 -21.61 3.39
N GLU A 109 -3.35 -22.48 4.38
CA GLU A 109 -3.82 -23.85 4.22
C GLU A 109 -5.33 -23.97 4.49
N GLY A 110 -5.85 -25.17 4.26
CA GLY A 110 -7.28 -25.49 4.45
C GLY A 110 -8.10 -25.29 3.19
N GLU A 111 -9.36 -25.73 3.23
CA GLU A 111 -10.23 -25.76 2.04
C GLU A 111 -10.52 -24.36 1.48
N ASN A 112 -10.62 -23.35 2.34
CA ASN A 112 -10.85 -21.96 1.95
C ASN A 112 -9.57 -21.11 1.97
N GLY A 113 -8.41 -21.71 2.27
CA GLY A 113 -7.12 -21.03 2.33
C GLY A 113 -6.61 -20.64 0.95
N LEU A 114 -5.61 -19.75 0.93
CA LEU A 114 -5.02 -19.18 -0.29
C LEU A 114 -4.48 -20.27 -1.24
N LEU A 115 -3.77 -21.28 -0.73
CA LEU A 115 -3.17 -22.33 -1.56
C LEU A 115 -4.24 -23.08 -2.34
N LYS A 116 -5.32 -23.47 -1.68
CA LYS A 116 -6.43 -24.19 -2.31
C LYS A 116 -7.23 -23.31 -3.27
N ALA A 117 -7.39 -22.02 -2.94
CA ALA A 117 -8.05 -21.05 -3.81
C ALA A 117 -7.26 -20.85 -5.12
N VAL A 118 -5.93 -20.73 -5.03
CA VAL A 118 -5.06 -20.64 -6.21
C VAL A 118 -5.06 -21.93 -7.02
N GLU A 119 -5.03 -23.10 -6.39
CA GLU A 119 -5.17 -24.39 -7.08
C GLU A 119 -6.47 -24.44 -7.89
N ARG A 120 -7.61 -24.12 -7.27
CA ARG A 120 -8.91 -24.07 -7.98
C ARG A 120 -8.86 -23.12 -9.19
N ARG A 121 -8.26 -21.96 -9.02
CA ARG A 121 -8.12 -21.00 -10.11
C ARG A 121 -7.27 -21.53 -11.26
N LEU A 122 -6.12 -22.14 -10.97
CA LEU A 122 -5.24 -22.71 -12.00
C LEU A 122 -5.93 -23.85 -12.76
N ARG A 123 -6.66 -24.73 -12.06
CA ARG A 123 -7.44 -25.81 -12.71
C ARG A 123 -8.55 -25.29 -13.62
N GLN A 124 -9.12 -24.14 -13.31
CA GLN A 124 -10.22 -23.54 -14.09
C GLN A 124 -9.74 -22.66 -15.24
N ARG A 125 -8.63 -21.95 -15.06
CA ARG A 125 -8.19 -20.85 -15.94
C ARG A 125 -6.75 -20.96 -16.40
N SER A 126 -5.98 -21.92 -15.91
CA SER A 126 -4.55 -22.15 -16.21
C SER A 126 -3.60 -21.01 -15.87
N HIS A 127 -4.08 -19.93 -15.25
CA HIS A 127 -3.25 -18.83 -14.76
C HIS A 127 -3.87 -18.13 -13.56
N ALA A 128 -3.02 -17.47 -12.77
CA ALA A 128 -3.43 -16.61 -11.68
C ALA A 128 -2.48 -15.42 -11.53
N VAL A 129 -3.01 -14.25 -11.19
CA VAL A 129 -2.23 -13.07 -10.79
C VAL A 129 -2.52 -12.76 -9.33
N ILE A 130 -1.47 -12.70 -8.53
CA ILE A 130 -1.52 -12.43 -7.10
C ILE A 130 -0.78 -11.13 -6.84
N LEU A 131 -1.45 -10.16 -6.26
CA LEU A 131 -0.87 -8.90 -5.82
C LEU A 131 -0.81 -8.88 -4.29
N VAL A 132 0.37 -8.76 -3.73
CA VAL A 132 0.58 -8.76 -2.29
C VAL A 132 1.24 -7.46 -1.82
N ALA A 133 0.65 -6.77 -0.84
CA ALA A 133 1.31 -5.68 -0.13
C ALA A 133 2.36 -6.24 0.83
N GLU A 134 3.52 -5.60 0.94
CA GLU A 134 4.65 -6.08 1.76
C GLU A 134 4.29 -6.35 3.23
N GLY A 135 3.28 -5.66 3.77
CA GLY A 135 2.80 -5.84 5.13
C GLY A 135 1.76 -6.96 5.31
N ALA A 136 1.27 -7.56 4.21
CA ALA A 136 0.29 -8.63 4.30
C ALA A 136 0.94 -9.93 4.79
N GLY A 137 0.19 -10.75 5.54
CA GLY A 137 0.60 -12.09 5.94
C GLY A 137 1.89 -12.16 6.78
N GLN A 138 2.30 -11.08 7.44
CA GLN A 138 3.55 -11.02 8.20
C GLN A 138 3.62 -12.05 9.33
N LYS A 139 2.49 -12.53 9.82
CA LYS A 139 2.41 -13.64 10.80
C LYS A 139 3.10 -14.93 10.31
N TYR A 140 3.20 -15.13 9.00
CA TYR A 140 3.85 -16.30 8.41
C TYR A 140 5.36 -16.14 8.22
N VAL A 141 5.87 -14.91 8.22
CA VAL A 141 7.26 -14.59 7.82
C VAL A 141 8.13 -14.11 8.96
N THR A 142 7.60 -13.27 9.86
CA THR A 142 8.40 -12.63 10.91
C THR A 142 8.61 -13.49 12.16
N GLY A 143 7.77 -14.52 12.37
CA GLY A 143 7.82 -15.30 13.62
C GLY A 143 7.80 -14.40 14.87
N ASP A 144 8.32 -14.89 16.01
CA ASP A 144 8.29 -14.17 17.28
C ASP A 144 9.40 -13.09 17.43
N LYS A 145 10.30 -12.96 16.45
CA LYS A 145 11.43 -12.02 16.53
C LYS A 145 11.12 -10.69 15.86
N ILE A 146 10.67 -9.71 16.64
CA ILE A 146 10.50 -8.33 16.19
C ILE A 146 11.87 -7.65 16.17
N SER A 147 12.46 -7.45 14.99
CA SER A 147 13.63 -6.57 14.78
C SER A 147 13.18 -5.22 14.21
N ARG A 148 13.94 -4.15 14.53
CA ARG A 148 13.65 -2.79 14.03
C ARG A 148 14.78 -2.31 13.14
N ASP A 149 14.42 -1.45 12.15
CA ASP A 149 15.37 -0.75 11.31
C ASP A 149 15.97 0.48 12.04
N ALA A 150 16.94 1.13 11.41
CA ALA A 150 17.60 2.32 11.98
C ALA A 150 16.61 3.50 12.19
N SER A 151 15.45 3.47 11.57
CA SER A 151 14.38 4.47 11.72
C SER A 151 13.34 4.07 12.78
N GLY A 152 13.55 2.93 13.48
CA GLY A 152 12.65 2.43 14.53
C GLY A 152 11.43 1.66 14.02
N ASN A 153 11.29 1.42 12.70
CA ASN A 153 10.19 0.64 12.16
C ASN A 153 10.44 -0.86 12.31
N ILE A 154 9.40 -1.65 12.49
CA ILE A 154 9.47 -3.12 12.50
C ILE A 154 10.01 -3.59 11.15
N LYS A 155 11.05 -4.43 11.18
CA LYS A 155 11.61 -5.03 9.98
C LYS A 155 10.68 -6.13 9.50
N LEU A 156 10.11 -5.96 8.31
CA LEU A 156 9.22 -6.97 7.72
C LEU A 156 10.03 -8.10 7.08
N GLY A 157 9.48 -9.31 7.12
CA GLY A 157 9.96 -10.41 6.31
C GLY A 157 9.48 -10.28 4.85
N ASP A 158 10.14 -10.95 3.92
CA ASP A 158 9.76 -10.92 2.51
C ASP A 158 8.60 -11.88 2.23
N ILE A 159 7.38 -11.35 2.30
CA ILE A 159 6.15 -12.12 2.02
C ILE A 159 6.10 -12.63 0.57
N GLY A 160 6.67 -11.89 -0.39
CA GLY A 160 6.68 -12.30 -1.79
C GLY A 160 7.54 -13.54 -2.01
N LEU A 161 8.77 -13.56 -1.48
CA LEU A 161 9.63 -14.73 -1.52
C LEU A 161 9.03 -15.91 -0.75
N PHE A 162 8.46 -15.66 0.43
CA PHE A 162 7.77 -16.68 1.21
C PHE A 162 6.63 -17.34 0.43
N LEU A 163 5.72 -16.55 -0.15
CA LEU A 163 4.61 -17.07 -0.94
C LEU A 163 5.10 -17.82 -2.17
N ARG A 164 6.12 -17.29 -2.88
CA ARG A 164 6.72 -17.98 -4.02
C ARG A 164 7.19 -19.39 -3.66
N ASP A 165 7.91 -19.53 -2.57
CA ASP A 165 8.48 -20.81 -2.17
C ASP A 165 7.40 -21.75 -1.61
N THR A 166 6.43 -21.22 -0.85
CA THR A 166 5.26 -21.96 -0.37
C THR A 166 4.42 -22.53 -1.53
N PHE A 167 4.16 -21.74 -2.59
CA PHE A 167 3.45 -22.24 -3.77
C PHE A 167 4.24 -23.36 -4.46
N LYS A 168 5.56 -23.22 -4.63
CA LYS A 168 6.38 -24.28 -5.23
C LYS A 168 6.28 -25.60 -4.46
N GLU A 169 6.38 -25.53 -3.14
CA GLU A 169 6.27 -26.71 -2.28
C GLU A 169 4.88 -27.35 -2.34
N TYR A 170 3.83 -26.53 -2.25
CA TYR A 170 2.45 -27.01 -2.31
C TYR A 170 2.14 -27.72 -3.63
N PHE A 171 2.43 -27.07 -4.77
CA PHE A 171 2.12 -27.65 -6.09
C PHE A 171 2.96 -28.89 -6.40
N LYS A 172 4.23 -28.95 -5.95
CA LYS A 172 5.06 -30.15 -6.00
C LYS A 172 4.41 -31.29 -5.20
N LYS A 173 3.90 -31.03 -3.99
CA LYS A 173 3.25 -32.03 -3.13
C LYS A 173 2.00 -32.64 -3.75
N ILE A 174 1.22 -31.86 -4.47
CA ILE A 174 -0.01 -32.34 -5.14
C ILE A 174 0.25 -32.83 -6.56
N GLY A 175 1.50 -32.92 -7.03
CA GLY A 175 1.86 -33.42 -8.36
C GLY A 175 1.38 -32.54 -9.52
N MET A 176 1.16 -31.25 -9.29
CA MET A 176 0.72 -30.32 -10.33
C MET A 176 1.89 -29.44 -10.79
N GLU A 177 2.28 -29.57 -12.05
CA GLU A 177 3.28 -28.67 -12.64
C GLU A 177 2.76 -27.23 -12.71
N MET A 178 3.57 -26.31 -12.27
CA MET A 178 3.29 -24.88 -12.34
C MET A 178 4.54 -24.04 -12.54
N VAL A 179 4.36 -22.86 -13.10
CA VAL A 179 5.39 -21.83 -13.25
C VAL A 179 5.03 -20.64 -12.38
N ILE A 180 6.02 -20.01 -11.75
CA ILE A 180 5.78 -18.77 -11.00
C ILE A 180 6.72 -17.66 -11.48
N ARG A 181 6.16 -16.51 -11.80
CA ARG A 181 6.87 -15.27 -12.18
C ARG A 181 6.72 -14.29 -11.04
N TYR A 182 7.80 -14.08 -10.32
CA TYR A 182 7.84 -13.14 -9.21
C TYR A 182 8.40 -11.80 -9.65
N ILE A 183 7.64 -10.72 -9.43
CA ILE A 183 8.01 -9.34 -9.74
C ILE A 183 7.96 -8.52 -8.46
N ASP A 184 9.06 -7.87 -8.13
CA ASP A 184 9.19 -6.93 -7.01
C ASP A 184 9.60 -5.55 -7.53
N PRO A 185 8.64 -4.68 -7.86
CA PRO A 185 8.93 -3.35 -8.38
C PRO A 185 9.30 -2.32 -7.30
N SER A 186 9.61 -2.73 -6.07
CA SER A 186 9.80 -1.90 -4.87
C SER A 186 10.35 -0.50 -5.11
N TYR A 187 11.54 -0.40 -5.70
CA TYR A 187 12.16 0.90 -5.96
C TYR A 187 11.58 1.59 -7.21
N LEU A 188 11.15 0.84 -8.21
CA LEU A 188 10.57 1.40 -9.44
C LEU A 188 9.30 2.19 -9.16
N VAL A 189 8.44 1.68 -8.26
CA VAL A 189 7.17 2.31 -7.88
C VAL A 189 7.34 3.74 -7.35
N ARG A 190 8.50 4.08 -6.78
CA ARG A 190 8.78 5.39 -6.17
C ARG A 190 9.94 6.17 -6.81
N SER A 191 10.52 5.67 -7.90
CA SER A 191 11.72 6.26 -8.53
C SER A 191 11.45 6.89 -9.88
N VAL A 192 10.18 7.19 -10.17
CA VAL A 192 9.76 7.84 -11.40
C VAL A 192 9.29 9.27 -11.14
N PRO A 193 9.32 10.15 -12.15
CA PRO A 193 8.70 11.47 -12.04
C PRO A 193 7.21 11.34 -11.72
N ALA A 194 6.71 12.25 -10.90
CA ALA A 194 5.28 12.30 -10.58
C ALA A 194 4.42 12.38 -11.85
N ASN A 195 3.33 11.63 -11.89
CA ASN A 195 2.36 11.72 -12.98
C ASN A 195 1.61 13.07 -12.98
N VAL A 196 0.81 13.32 -14.01
CA VAL A 196 0.12 14.61 -14.17
C VAL A 196 -0.78 14.93 -12.97
N TYR A 197 -1.48 13.93 -12.43
CA TYR A 197 -2.35 14.14 -11.26
C TYR A 197 -1.55 14.59 -10.03
N ASP A 198 -0.48 13.87 -9.69
CA ASP A 198 0.36 14.21 -8.54
C ASP A 198 1.09 15.55 -8.73
N ARG A 199 1.50 15.90 -9.96
CA ARG A 199 2.10 17.22 -10.25
C ARG A 199 1.14 18.37 -9.95
N LEU A 200 -0.09 18.29 -10.46
CA LEU A 200 -1.13 19.30 -10.20
C LEU A 200 -1.49 19.37 -8.71
N TYR A 201 -1.63 18.21 -8.09
CA TYR A 201 -1.94 18.12 -6.67
C TYR A 201 -0.83 18.72 -5.81
N CYS A 202 0.43 18.40 -6.10
CA CYS A 202 1.60 18.95 -5.41
C CYS A 202 1.70 20.47 -5.56
N ALA A 203 1.50 21.01 -6.77
CA ALA A 203 1.50 22.45 -7.00
C ALA A 203 0.46 23.17 -6.13
N ASN A 204 -0.77 22.65 -6.09
CA ASN A 204 -1.83 23.22 -5.25
C ASN A 204 -1.53 23.10 -3.75
N LEU A 205 -0.99 21.96 -3.28
CA LEU A 205 -0.58 21.79 -1.89
C LEU A 205 0.50 22.79 -1.51
N GLY A 206 1.50 22.99 -2.39
CA GLY A 206 2.57 23.95 -2.18
C GLY A 206 2.07 25.41 -2.06
N GLN A 207 1.21 25.82 -2.99
CA GLN A 207 0.60 27.18 -2.94
C GLN A 207 -0.21 27.38 -1.66
N ASN A 208 -1.08 26.44 -1.31
CA ASN A 208 -1.89 26.54 -0.09
C ASN A 208 -1.02 26.54 1.18
N ALA A 209 0.08 25.80 1.20
CA ALA A 209 1.00 25.79 2.34
C ALA A 209 1.71 27.12 2.52
N VAL A 210 2.16 27.76 1.43
CA VAL A 210 2.76 29.10 1.47
C VAL A 210 1.75 30.13 1.95
N HIS A 211 0.52 30.15 1.38
CA HIS A 211 -0.52 31.07 1.81
C HIS A 211 -0.89 30.90 3.29
N ALA A 212 -0.97 29.66 3.78
CA ALA A 212 -1.24 29.40 5.19
C ALA A 212 -0.12 29.98 6.09
N ALA A 213 1.14 29.72 5.73
CA ALA A 213 2.29 30.23 6.49
C ALA A 213 2.36 31.76 6.48
N MET A 214 2.17 32.40 5.32
CA MET A 214 2.16 33.87 5.19
C MET A 214 0.99 34.51 5.93
N ALA A 215 -0.13 33.84 6.09
CA ALA A 215 -1.25 34.25 6.92
C ALA A 215 -1.03 33.99 8.42
N GLY A 216 0.19 33.63 8.85
CA GLY A 216 0.54 33.36 10.25
C GLY A 216 -0.06 32.08 10.83
N LYS A 217 -0.64 31.21 10.01
CA LYS A 217 -1.18 29.94 10.48
C LYS A 217 -0.05 28.92 10.68
N THR A 218 -0.11 28.19 11.79
CA THR A 218 0.95 27.26 12.21
C THR A 218 0.38 25.97 12.78
N GLY A 219 1.19 24.91 12.87
CA GLY A 219 0.80 23.64 13.47
C GLY A 219 -0.21 22.84 12.65
N LEU A 220 -0.23 23.03 11.35
CA LEU A 220 -1.21 22.45 10.45
C LEU A 220 -0.58 21.69 9.28
N MET A 221 -1.37 20.77 8.77
CA MET A 221 -1.16 20.07 7.51
C MET A 221 -2.13 20.65 6.47
N VAL A 222 -1.63 20.95 5.27
CA VAL A 222 -2.49 21.20 4.11
C VAL A 222 -2.96 19.86 3.56
N SER A 223 -4.25 19.67 3.48
CA SER A 223 -4.87 18.43 3.00
C SER A 223 -5.96 18.72 1.97
N ARG A 224 -6.42 17.70 1.27
CA ARG A 224 -7.60 17.76 0.40
C ARG A 224 -8.68 16.82 0.97
N TRP A 225 -9.86 17.38 1.17
CA TRP A 225 -11.02 16.66 1.68
C TRP A 225 -12.26 17.08 0.90
N ASN A 226 -12.99 16.11 0.33
CA ASN A 226 -14.15 16.36 -0.51
C ASN A 226 -13.90 17.47 -1.55
N ASP A 227 -12.82 17.33 -2.31
CA ASP A 227 -12.36 18.25 -3.35
C ASP A 227 -12.02 19.69 -2.91
N ARG A 228 -11.96 19.94 -1.61
CA ARG A 228 -11.53 21.23 -1.04
C ARG A 228 -10.19 21.09 -0.33
N TYR A 229 -9.34 22.10 -0.47
CA TYR A 229 -8.13 22.20 0.34
C TYR A 229 -8.52 22.71 1.74
N VAL A 230 -8.06 21.97 2.75
CA VAL A 230 -8.38 22.20 4.15
C VAL A 230 -7.11 22.22 5.00
N HIS A 231 -7.17 22.90 6.14
CA HIS A 231 -6.12 22.88 7.12
C HIS A 231 -6.49 21.91 8.24
N VAL A 232 -5.65 20.91 8.46
CA VAL A 232 -5.83 19.91 9.51
C VAL A 232 -4.74 20.10 10.57
N PRO A 233 -5.05 20.19 11.87
CA PRO A 233 -4.03 20.24 12.90
C PRO A 233 -3.09 19.02 12.80
N ILE A 234 -1.77 19.23 12.81
CA ILE A 234 -0.81 18.12 12.67
C ILE A 234 -1.01 17.08 13.78
N LYS A 235 -1.31 17.53 15.00
CA LYS A 235 -1.57 16.65 16.15
C LYS A 235 -2.73 15.66 15.91
N GLU A 236 -3.74 16.04 15.12
CA GLU A 236 -4.83 15.16 14.74
C GLU A 236 -4.40 14.14 13.67
N ALA A 237 -3.61 14.58 12.70
CA ALA A 237 -3.12 13.74 11.60
C ALA A 237 -2.23 12.57 12.07
N ILE A 238 -1.52 12.75 13.20
CA ILE A 238 -0.59 11.73 13.75
C ILE A 238 -1.20 10.81 14.81
N LYS A 239 -2.48 11.01 15.19
CA LYS A 239 -3.14 10.19 16.23
C LYS A 239 -3.24 8.72 15.83
N ARG A 240 -3.47 8.45 14.57
CA ARG A 240 -3.57 7.10 14.01
C ARG A 240 -3.15 7.09 12.55
N ARG A 241 -2.86 5.91 12.01
CA ARG A 241 -2.66 5.73 10.58
C ARG A 241 -3.99 5.47 9.88
N LYS A 242 -4.11 5.94 8.65
CA LYS A 242 -5.21 5.58 7.78
C LYS A 242 -4.95 4.19 7.21
N GLN A 243 -5.95 3.34 7.24
CA GLN A 243 -5.91 1.97 6.74
C GLN A 243 -7.09 1.73 5.79
N VAL A 244 -6.99 0.71 4.96
CA VAL A 244 -8.10 0.27 4.12
C VAL A 244 -9.21 -0.26 5.04
N ASN A 245 -10.37 0.35 4.98
CA ASN A 245 -11.54 -0.17 5.69
C ASN A 245 -12.12 -1.34 4.89
N THR A 246 -11.96 -2.56 5.39
CA THR A 246 -12.43 -3.80 4.75
C THR A 246 -13.96 -3.94 4.70
N SER A 247 -14.70 -3.07 5.39
CA SER A 247 -16.16 -2.95 5.27
C SER A 247 -16.60 -1.84 4.33
N SER A 248 -15.66 -1.14 3.67
CA SER A 248 -15.98 -0.03 2.77
C SER A 248 -16.38 -0.51 1.38
N ARG A 249 -17.09 0.35 0.65
CA ARG A 249 -17.41 0.12 -0.77
C ARG A 249 -16.14 -0.04 -1.61
N PHE A 250 -15.06 0.66 -1.27
CA PHE A 250 -13.78 0.54 -1.97
C PHE A 250 -13.22 -0.89 -1.90
N TRP A 251 -13.21 -1.50 -0.72
CA TRP A 251 -12.76 -2.88 -0.57
C TRP A 251 -13.72 -3.88 -1.23
N LEU A 252 -15.02 -3.65 -1.12
CA LEU A 252 -16.00 -4.47 -1.84
C LEU A 252 -15.74 -4.46 -3.35
N SER A 253 -15.43 -3.30 -3.93
CA SER A 253 -15.09 -3.21 -5.36
C SER A 253 -13.82 -3.99 -5.74
N VAL A 254 -12.84 -4.11 -4.81
CA VAL A 254 -11.67 -4.98 -5.00
C VAL A 254 -12.06 -6.46 -5.00
N LEU A 255 -12.92 -6.88 -4.06
CA LEU A 255 -13.43 -8.26 -4.01
C LEU A 255 -14.26 -8.61 -5.26
N GLU A 256 -15.10 -7.71 -5.73
CA GLU A 256 -15.86 -7.87 -6.97
C GLU A 256 -14.94 -7.94 -8.21
N ALA A 257 -13.86 -7.17 -8.24
CA ALA A 257 -12.89 -7.18 -9.34
C ALA A 257 -12.09 -8.48 -9.40
N THR A 258 -11.73 -9.06 -8.26
CA THR A 258 -10.94 -10.30 -8.15
C THR A 258 -11.78 -11.57 -8.18
N GLY A 259 -13.01 -11.50 -7.67
CA GLY A 259 -13.83 -12.68 -7.40
C GLY A 259 -13.28 -13.56 -6.27
N GLN A 260 -12.30 -13.08 -5.49
CA GLN A 260 -11.73 -13.85 -4.36
C GLN A 260 -12.72 -13.98 -3.20
N SER A 261 -12.68 -15.12 -2.53
CA SER A 261 -13.36 -15.33 -1.25
C SER A 261 -12.66 -14.61 -0.09
N SER A 262 -13.17 -14.78 1.13
CA SER A 262 -12.50 -14.27 2.33
C SER A 262 -11.11 -14.87 2.58
N LEU A 263 -10.77 -15.97 1.92
CA LEU A 263 -9.55 -16.77 2.15
C LEU A 263 -9.39 -17.22 3.61
N LYS A 264 -10.51 -17.48 4.30
CA LYS A 264 -10.57 -17.93 5.69
C LYS A 264 -11.29 -19.28 5.80
N ASN A 265 -10.83 -20.13 6.71
CA ASN A 265 -11.37 -21.45 7.00
C ASN A 265 -12.48 -21.44 8.07
N THR A 266 -13.00 -20.32 8.44
CA THR A 266 -14.05 -20.20 9.48
C THR A 266 -15.35 -20.78 9.04
#